data_29bba6c7fc04a9d64cc8a4d18f0957ae
#
_entry.id   29bba6c7fc04a9d64cc8a4d18f0957ae
#
_cell.length_a   1.000
_cell.length_b   1.000
_cell.length_c   1.000
_cell.angle_alpha   90.00
_cell.angle_beta   90.00
_cell.angle_gamma   90.00
#
_symmetry.space_group_name_H-M   'P 1'
#
loop_
_entity.id
_entity.type
_entity.pdbx_description
1 polymer ?
#
loop_
_entity_poly.entity_id
_entity_poly.type
_entity_poly.pdbx_seq_one_letter_code
_entity_poly.pdbx_strand_id
1 'polypeptide(L)'
;MQLNDRNQMAKIWNLVSLAGLLICVALAFWAYKNGILNSVDTLQAFISKFGYGGMAIFVLIQIVQVVIPILPGGISCLGGVIFFGPWLGFVYNYIGISIGSLAAFGISRMMGRPVLHKMFSEKLIHRYDSWTEKDSRFLKLFALAIFFPVAPDDFLCYLAGTTKMTWKQFSLVILLGKPCSIALYSLGLTTAFRMIFSV
;
A
#
# COMPACT_ATOMS: atom_id res chain seq x y z
N MET A 1 18.39 -13.87 -25.32
CA MET A 1 18.70 -13.99 -23.88
C MET A 1 17.75 -13.16 -23.01
N GLN A 2 17.38 -11.93 -23.37
CA GLN A 2 16.51 -11.05 -22.56
C GLN A 2 15.05 -11.51 -22.37
N LEU A 3 14.43 -12.25 -23.29
CA LEU A 3 13.04 -12.70 -23.17
C LEU A 3 12.85 -13.84 -22.15
N ASN A 4 13.86 -14.68 -21.97
CA ASN A 4 13.82 -15.78 -21.00
C ASN A 4 13.91 -15.27 -19.56
N ASP A 5 14.73 -14.24 -19.33
CA ASP A 5 14.87 -13.60 -18.00
C ASP A 5 13.60 -12.86 -17.58
N ARG A 6 12.88 -12.23 -18.53
CA ARG A 6 11.58 -11.58 -18.25
C ARG A 6 10.52 -12.59 -17.81
N ASN A 7 10.45 -13.73 -18.48
CA ASN A 7 9.49 -14.80 -18.13
C ASN A 7 9.82 -15.46 -16.79
N GLN A 8 11.09 -15.63 -16.46
CA GLN A 8 11.49 -16.16 -15.15
C GLN A 8 11.20 -15.18 -14.03
N MET A 9 11.47 -13.90 -14.20
CA MET A 9 11.16 -12.88 -13.19
C MET A 9 9.65 -12.75 -12.96
N ALA A 10 8.84 -12.76 -14.02
CA ALA A 10 7.37 -12.74 -13.88
C ALA A 10 6.87 -13.98 -13.13
N LYS A 11 7.43 -15.16 -13.39
CA LYS A 11 7.09 -16.39 -12.64
C LYS A 11 7.48 -16.30 -11.18
N ILE A 12 8.65 -15.75 -10.86
CA ILE A 12 9.10 -15.54 -9.47
C ILE A 12 8.16 -14.57 -8.74
N TRP A 13 7.78 -13.45 -9.39
CA TRP A 13 6.83 -12.49 -8.80
C TRP A 13 5.44 -13.10 -8.58
N ASN A 14 4.93 -13.87 -9.53
CA ASN A 14 3.67 -14.59 -9.38
C ASN A 14 3.76 -15.64 -8.27
N LEU A 15 4.88 -16.33 -8.14
CA LEU A 15 5.10 -17.31 -7.09
C LEU A 15 5.17 -16.66 -5.70
N VAL A 16 5.89 -15.54 -5.59
CA VAL A 16 5.98 -14.75 -4.33
C VAL A 16 4.61 -14.21 -3.93
N SER A 17 3.86 -13.67 -4.89
CA SER A 17 2.50 -13.17 -4.64
C SER A 17 1.55 -14.28 -4.23
N LEU A 18 1.63 -15.44 -4.89
CA LEU A 18 0.81 -16.62 -4.57
C LEU A 18 1.18 -17.19 -3.20
N ALA A 19 2.48 -17.29 -2.89
CA ALA A 19 2.96 -17.72 -1.57
C ALA A 19 2.50 -16.75 -0.47
N GLY A 20 2.61 -15.44 -0.70
CA GLY A 20 2.10 -14.41 0.21
C GLY A 20 0.60 -14.53 0.45
N LEU A 21 -0.18 -14.74 -0.62
CA LEU A 21 -1.62 -14.95 -0.51
C LEU A 21 -1.96 -16.23 0.28
N LEU A 22 -1.27 -17.34 0.01
CA LEU A 22 -1.47 -18.60 0.72
C LEU A 22 -1.12 -18.48 2.21
N ILE A 23 -0.05 -17.77 2.55
CA ILE A 23 0.33 -17.47 3.94
C ILE A 23 -0.77 -16.63 4.61
N CYS A 24 -1.28 -15.58 3.96
CA CYS A 24 -2.37 -14.77 4.49
C CYS A 24 -3.64 -15.59 4.73
N VAL A 25 -4.03 -16.47 3.78
CA VAL A 25 -5.18 -17.35 3.91
C VAL A 25 -4.98 -18.36 5.06
N ALA A 26 -3.78 -18.95 5.18
CA ALA A 26 -3.45 -19.89 6.26
C ALA A 26 -3.50 -19.21 7.63
N LEU A 27 -2.95 -17.99 7.74
CA LEU A 27 -3.00 -17.20 8.97
C LEU A 27 -4.44 -16.78 9.33
N ALA A 28 -5.24 -16.37 8.35
CA ALA A 28 -6.65 -16.04 8.57
C ALA A 28 -7.45 -17.26 9.04
N PHE A 29 -7.23 -18.42 8.43
CA PHE A 29 -7.87 -19.68 8.84
C PHE A 29 -7.43 -20.13 10.23
N TRP A 30 -6.15 -19.99 10.55
CA TRP A 30 -5.62 -20.26 11.89
C TRP A 30 -6.24 -19.32 12.94
N ALA A 31 -6.30 -18.01 12.65
CA ALA A 31 -6.91 -17.02 13.54
C ALA A 31 -8.42 -17.27 13.73
N TYR A 32 -9.13 -17.68 12.67
CA TYR A 32 -10.54 -18.07 12.74
C TYR A 32 -10.73 -19.30 13.65
N LYS A 33 -9.92 -20.37 13.47
CA LYS A 33 -10.01 -21.57 14.33
C LYS A 33 -9.73 -21.29 15.81
N ASN A 34 -8.86 -20.31 16.10
CA ASN A 34 -8.55 -19.92 17.48
C ASN A 34 -9.52 -18.87 18.06
N GLY A 35 -10.60 -18.56 17.34
CA GLY A 35 -11.62 -17.62 17.81
C GLY A 35 -11.16 -16.15 17.83
N ILE A 36 -9.97 -15.85 17.29
CA ILE A 36 -9.39 -14.50 17.28
C ILE A 36 -10.21 -13.57 16.37
N LEU A 37 -10.80 -14.11 15.31
CA LEU A 37 -11.63 -13.37 14.34
C LEU A 37 -13.12 -13.33 14.70
N ASN A 38 -13.52 -13.84 15.86
CA ASN A 38 -14.94 -13.91 16.26
C ASN A 38 -15.53 -12.52 16.58
N SER A 39 -14.69 -11.57 17.03
CA SER A 39 -15.07 -10.19 17.25
C SER A 39 -13.86 -9.26 17.13
N VAL A 40 -14.13 -7.95 16.93
CA VAL A 40 -13.08 -6.92 16.94
C VAL A 40 -12.34 -6.90 18.27
N ASP A 41 -13.05 -7.08 19.38
CA ASP A 41 -12.47 -7.06 20.73
C ASP A 41 -11.50 -8.22 20.96
N THR A 42 -11.84 -9.44 20.52
CA THR A 42 -10.95 -10.61 20.64
C THR A 42 -9.68 -10.43 19.82
N LEU A 43 -9.82 -9.82 18.65
CA LEU A 43 -8.69 -9.52 17.76
C LEU A 43 -7.77 -8.45 18.36
N GLN A 44 -8.35 -7.36 18.88
CA GLN A 44 -7.59 -6.31 19.57
C GLN A 44 -6.90 -6.83 20.84
N ALA A 45 -7.58 -7.65 21.63
CA ALA A 45 -7.01 -8.31 22.80
C ALA A 45 -5.85 -9.26 22.46
N PHE A 46 -5.94 -9.94 21.30
CA PHE A 46 -4.85 -10.77 20.81
C PHE A 46 -3.62 -9.91 20.42
N ILE A 47 -3.84 -8.83 19.67
CA ILE A 47 -2.76 -7.95 19.21
C ILE A 47 -2.13 -7.19 20.38
N SER A 48 -2.92 -6.80 21.39
CA SER A 48 -2.40 -6.10 22.57
C SER A 48 -1.38 -6.93 23.37
N LYS A 49 -1.43 -8.29 23.28
CA LYS A 49 -0.43 -9.17 23.88
C LYS A 49 0.99 -8.98 23.31
N PHE A 50 1.08 -8.50 22.06
CA PHE A 50 2.37 -8.22 21.43
C PHE A 50 2.92 -6.82 21.80
N GLY A 51 2.14 -5.99 22.48
CA GLY A 51 2.55 -4.66 22.92
C GLY A 51 3.15 -3.83 21.77
N TYR A 52 4.25 -3.14 22.04
CA TYR A 52 4.95 -2.32 21.03
C TYR A 52 5.48 -3.14 19.83
N GLY A 53 5.75 -4.44 20.02
CA GLY A 53 6.20 -5.33 18.95
C GLY A 53 5.14 -5.50 17.87
N GLY A 54 3.87 -5.63 18.23
CA GLY A 54 2.76 -5.75 17.28
C GLY A 54 2.61 -4.51 16.39
N MET A 55 2.80 -3.32 16.97
CA MET A 55 2.77 -2.05 16.25
C MET A 55 3.92 -1.95 15.23
N ALA A 56 5.14 -2.29 15.65
CA ALA A 56 6.31 -2.27 14.77
C ALA A 56 6.18 -3.25 13.61
N ILE A 57 5.69 -4.47 13.86
CA ILE A 57 5.43 -5.48 12.84
C ILE A 57 4.37 -4.98 11.85
N PHE A 58 3.28 -4.38 12.34
CA PHE A 58 2.24 -3.83 11.47
C PHE A 58 2.79 -2.73 10.55
N VAL A 59 3.53 -1.76 11.10
CA VAL A 59 4.15 -0.70 10.31
C VAL A 59 5.13 -1.28 9.28
N LEU A 60 5.91 -2.30 9.64
CA LEU A 60 6.81 -2.98 8.72
C LEU A 60 6.05 -3.67 7.58
N ILE A 61 4.95 -4.36 7.90
CA ILE A 61 4.07 -4.98 6.88
C ILE A 61 3.51 -3.91 5.94
N GLN A 62 3.10 -2.76 6.46
CA GLN A 62 2.62 -1.64 5.64
C GLN A 62 3.70 -1.11 4.70
N ILE A 63 4.93 -0.96 5.18
CA ILE A 63 6.07 -0.56 4.34
C ILE A 63 6.29 -1.58 3.21
N VAL A 64 6.37 -2.86 3.57
CA VAL A 64 6.64 -3.93 2.61
C VAL A 64 5.56 -4.01 1.54
N GLN A 65 4.27 -3.90 1.91
CA GLN A 65 3.19 -4.01 0.93
C GLN A 65 3.09 -2.82 -0.02
N VAL A 66 3.51 -1.62 0.38
CA VAL A 66 3.62 -0.47 -0.54
C VAL A 66 4.79 -0.64 -1.51
N VAL A 67 5.91 -1.19 -1.03
CA VAL A 67 7.09 -1.50 -1.86
C VAL A 67 6.80 -2.68 -2.79
N ILE A 68 6.07 -3.69 -2.30
CA ILE A 68 5.66 -4.85 -3.10
C ILE A 68 4.13 -4.87 -3.10
N PRO A 69 3.46 -4.20 -4.07
CA PRO A 69 2.01 -4.03 -4.06
C PRO A 69 1.31 -5.36 -4.35
N ILE A 70 1.11 -6.15 -3.29
CA ILE A 70 0.43 -7.45 -3.32
C ILE A 70 -1.06 -7.27 -3.08
N LEU A 71 -1.42 -6.38 -2.14
CA LEU A 71 -2.80 -6.13 -1.74
C LEU A 71 -3.22 -4.70 -2.09
N PRO A 72 -4.50 -4.46 -2.39
CA PRO A 72 -5.01 -3.10 -2.49
C PRO A 72 -4.84 -2.35 -1.17
N GLY A 73 -4.20 -1.17 -1.20
CA GLY A 73 -3.86 -0.38 0.00
C GLY A 73 -5.03 -0.08 0.94
N GLY A 74 -6.27 -0.02 0.40
CA GLY A 74 -7.48 0.17 1.20
C GLY A 74 -7.73 -0.95 2.22
N ILE A 75 -7.46 -2.22 1.85
CA ILE A 75 -7.68 -3.37 2.75
C ILE A 75 -6.74 -3.30 3.95
N SER A 76 -5.51 -2.91 3.75
CA SER A 76 -4.54 -2.78 4.84
C SER A 76 -4.83 -1.61 5.77
N CYS A 77 -5.34 -0.49 5.22
CA CYS A 77 -5.81 0.63 6.03
C CYS A 77 -6.94 0.21 6.97
N LEU A 78 -7.90 -0.59 6.47
CA LEU A 78 -8.97 -1.16 7.29
C LEU A 78 -8.40 -2.05 8.40
N GLY A 79 -7.42 -2.92 8.08
CA GLY A 79 -6.73 -3.75 9.08
C GLY A 79 -6.16 -2.92 10.22
N GLY A 80 -5.49 -1.81 9.92
CA GLY A 80 -4.96 -0.91 10.95
C GLY A 80 -6.03 -0.36 11.89
N VAL A 81 -7.17 0.06 11.33
CA VAL A 81 -8.29 0.59 12.13
C VAL A 81 -8.94 -0.50 12.98
N ILE A 82 -9.12 -1.70 12.44
CA ILE A 82 -9.68 -2.84 13.17
C ILE A 82 -8.74 -3.27 14.30
N PHE A 83 -7.42 -3.33 14.06
CA PHE A 83 -6.45 -3.84 15.01
C PHE A 83 -6.14 -2.86 16.15
N PHE A 84 -5.96 -1.59 15.83
CA PHE A 84 -5.48 -0.57 16.77
C PHE A 84 -6.50 0.52 17.07
N GLY A 85 -7.71 0.41 16.51
CA GLY A 85 -8.71 1.46 16.59
C GLY A 85 -8.48 2.61 15.61
N PRO A 86 -9.43 3.55 15.49
CA PRO A 86 -9.41 4.56 14.42
C PRO A 86 -8.20 5.51 14.50
N TRP A 87 -7.81 5.95 15.68
CA TRP A 87 -6.72 6.93 15.84
C TRP A 87 -5.34 6.32 15.69
N LEU A 88 -5.04 5.27 16.45
CA LEU A 88 -3.73 4.60 16.37
C LEU A 88 -3.56 3.87 15.03
N GLY A 89 -4.63 3.23 14.53
CA GLY A 89 -4.62 2.62 13.22
C GLY A 89 -4.33 3.62 12.10
N PHE A 90 -4.93 4.82 12.17
CA PHE A 90 -4.61 5.91 11.24
C PHE A 90 -3.12 6.30 11.31
N VAL A 91 -2.59 6.51 12.52
CA VAL A 91 -1.18 6.91 12.70
C VAL A 91 -0.22 5.86 12.17
N TYR A 92 -0.45 4.58 12.48
CA TYR A 92 0.42 3.49 12.02
C TYR A 92 0.32 3.27 10.51
N ASN A 93 -0.88 3.35 9.95
CA ASN A 93 -1.07 3.35 8.50
C ASN A 93 -0.32 4.51 7.85
N TYR A 94 -0.46 5.72 8.38
CA TYR A 94 0.19 6.90 7.82
C TYR A 94 1.72 6.77 7.85
N ILE A 95 2.31 6.33 8.95
CA ILE A 95 3.76 6.13 9.08
C ILE A 95 4.23 5.06 8.08
N GLY A 96 3.60 3.89 8.10
CA GLY A 96 4.01 2.76 7.26
C GLY A 96 3.88 3.06 5.77
N ILE A 97 2.73 3.61 5.35
CA ILE A 97 2.48 3.95 3.95
C ILE A 97 3.38 5.09 3.48
N SER A 98 3.64 6.11 4.31
CA SER A 98 4.54 7.21 3.94
C SER A 98 5.97 6.73 3.74
N ILE A 99 6.50 5.93 4.67
CA ILE A 99 7.84 5.35 4.55
C ILE A 99 7.92 4.42 3.32
N GLY A 100 6.92 3.55 3.14
CA GLY A 100 6.84 2.68 1.97
C GLY A 100 6.81 3.45 0.65
N SER A 101 6.04 4.55 0.57
CA SER A 101 5.99 5.42 -0.61
C SER A 101 7.34 6.09 -0.91
N LEU A 102 8.05 6.56 0.12
CA LEU A 102 9.40 7.11 -0.04
C LEU A 102 10.39 6.04 -0.53
N ALA A 103 10.29 4.82 -0.02
CA ALA A 103 11.11 3.69 -0.47
C ALA A 103 10.79 3.32 -1.93
N ALA A 104 9.53 3.23 -2.32
CA ALA A 104 9.09 2.96 -3.68
C ALA A 104 9.60 4.01 -4.68
N PHE A 105 9.49 5.30 -4.32
CA PHE A 105 10.06 6.40 -5.08
C PHE A 105 11.59 6.26 -5.23
N GLY A 106 12.29 5.95 -4.14
CA GLY A 106 13.75 5.77 -4.14
C GLY A 106 14.20 4.60 -5.01
N ILE A 107 13.54 3.44 -4.90
CA ILE A 107 13.81 2.27 -5.73
C ILE A 107 13.62 2.61 -7.21
N SER A 108 12.52 3.26 -7.55
CA SER A 108 12.23 3.65 -8.92
C SER A 108 13.20 4.72 -9.44
N ARG A 109 13.63 5.63 -8.58
CA ARG A 109 14.67 6.64 -8.92
C ARG A 109 16.00 6.00 -9.27
N MET A 110 16.37 4.92 -8.60
CA MET A 110 17.62 4.19 -8.84
C MET A 110 17.53 3.24 -10.04
N MET A 111 16.40 2.54 -10.19
CA MET A 111 16.23 1.49 -11.22
C MET A 111 15.65 2.03 -12.54
N GLY A 112 15.03 3.21 -12.52
CA GLY A 112 14.39 3.80 -13.69
C GLY A 112 13.12 3.07 -14.14
N ARG A 113 12.69 3.34 -15.38
CA ARG A 113 11.48 2.74 -15.98
C ARG A 113 11.42 1.20 -16.01
N PRO A 114 12.52 0.44 -16.13
CA PRO A 114 12.46 -1.01 -16.11
C PRO A 114 11.75 -1.61 -14.88
N VAL A 115 11.79 -0.94 -13.73
CA VAL A 115 11.08 -1.43 -12.54
C VAL A 115 9.56 -1.40 -12.71
N LEU A 116 9.03 -0.39 -13.41
CA LEU A 116 7.58 -0.29 -13.70
C LEU A 116 7.10 -1.49 -14.52
N HIS A 117 7.82 -1.83 -15.59
CA HIS A 117 7.49 -2.97 -16.46
C HIS A 117 7.62 -4.33 -15.76
N LYS A 118 8.41 -4.41 -14.68
CA LYS A 118 8.56 -5.63 -13.88
C LYS A 118 7.44 -5.80 -12.86
N MET A 119 6.94 -4.70 -12.28
CA MET A 119 6.02 -4.72 -11.16
C MET A 119 4.57 -4.48 -11.55
N PHE A 120 4.32 -3.77 -12.65
CA PHE A 120 2.99 -3.34 -13.05
C PHE A 120 2.65 -3.77 -14.46
N SER A 121 1.35 -3.85 -14.75
CA SER A 121 0.87 -4.22 -16.08
C SER A 121 1.12 -3.11 -17.11
N GLU A 122 1.43 -3.49 -18.35
CA GLU A 122 1.62 -2.55 -19.48
C GLU A 122 0.39 -1.65 -19.65
N LYS A 123 -0.82 -2.18 -19.47
CA LYS A 123 -2.07 -1.41 -19.55
C LYS A 123 -2.11 -0.25 -18.55
N LEU A 124 -1.58 -0.48 -17.34
CA LEU A 124 -1.51 0.56 -16.31
C LEU A 124 -0.47 1.61 -16.67
N ILE A 125 0.72 1.18 -17.12
CA ILE A 125 1.80 2.08 -17.54
C ILE A 125 1.33 2.98 -18.66
N HIS A 126 0.75 2.42 -19.75
CA HIS A 126 0.24 3.21 -20.87
C HIS A 126 -0.86 4.20 -20.48
N ARG A 127 -1.73 3.85 -19.53
CA ARG A 127 -2.79 4.74 -19.05
C ARG A 127 -2.25 6.04 -18.43
N TYR A 128 -1.13 5.96 -17.73
CA TYR A 128 -0.55 7.10 -17.00
C TYR A 128 0.70 7.71 -17.67
N ASP A 129 1.15 7.15 -18.80
CA ASP A 129 2.36 7.61 -19.49
C ASP A 129 2.23 9.05 -19.99
N SER A 130 1.03 9.43 -20.47
CA SER A 130 0.74 10.82 -20.90
C SER A 130 0.83 11.85 -19.76
N TRP A 131 0.75 11.42 -18.51
CA TRP A 131 0.92 12.32 -17.37
C TRP A 131 2.36 12.80 -17.23
N THR A 132 3.32 12.00 -17.69
CA THR A 132 4.76 12.29 -17.55
C THR A 132 5.33 13.17 -18.66
N GLU A 133 4.54 13.54 -19.69
CA GLU A 133 5.00 14.34 -20.82
C GLU A 133 5.46 15.75 -20.42
N LYS A 134 4.82 16.35 -19.39
CA LYS A 134 5.20 17.67 -18.86
C LYS A 134 5.36 17.62 -17.36
N ASP A 135 6.55 17.93 -16.86
CA ASP A 135 6.91 17.85 -15.44
C ASP A 135 5.94 18.63 -14.51
N SER A 136 5.55 19.85 -14.91
CA SER A 136 4.64 20.69 -14.12
C SER A 136 3.21 20.14 -14.08
N ARG A 137 2.77 19.51 -15.15
CA ARG A 137 1.46 18.82 -15.21
C ARG A 137 1.47 17.58 -14.36
N PHE A 138 2.55 16.78 -14.45
CA PHE A 138 2.69 15.57 -13.64
C PHE A 138 2.62 15.85 -12.14
N LEU A 139 3.34 16.86 -11.64
CA LEU A 139 3.31 17.23 -10.22
C LEU A 139 1.89 17.54 -9.72
N LYS A 140 1.12 18.31 -10.50
CA LYS A 140 -0.26 18.66 -10.14
C LYS A 140 -1.19 17.45 -10.14
N LEU A 141 -1.11 16.60 -11.17
CA LEU A 141 -1.92 15.39 -11.29
C LEU A 141 -1.56 14.38 -10.21
N PHE A 142 -0.28 14.23 -9.91
CA PHE A 142 0.21 13.38 -8.84
C PHE A 142 -0.30 13.85 -7.48
N ALA A 143 -0.17 15.14 -7.16
CA ALA A 143 -0.67 15.69 -5.90
C ALA A 143 -2.18 15.49 -5.75
N LEU A 144 -2.96 15.73 -6.81
CA LEU A 144 -4.41 15.51 -6.82
C LEU A 144 -4.76 14.03 -6.61
N ALA A 145 -4.05 13.13 -7.30
CA ALA A 145 -4.30 11.68 -7.22
C ALA A 145 -3.92 11.09 -5.85
N ILE A 146 -2.88 11.62 -5.19
CA ILE A 146 -2.52 11.21 -3.82
C ILE A 146 -3.53 11.74 -2.80
N PHE A 147 -4.05 12.95 -3.01
CA PHE A 147 -5.05 13.54 -2.11
C PHE A 147 -6.40 12.81 -2.21
N PHE A 148 -6.86 12.51 -3.43
CA PHE A 148 -8.08 11.76 -3.69
C PHE A 148 -7.75 10.29 -3.95
N PRO A 149 -8.31 9.34 -3.17
CA PRO A 149 -7.97 7.91 -3.26
C PRO A 149 -8.62 7.23 -4.47
N VAL A 150 -8.45 7.78 -5.67
CA VAL A 150 -9.08 7.29 -6.92
C VAL A 150 -8.09 6.55 -7.82
N ALA A 151 -6.80 6.85 -7.69
CA ALA A 151 -5.75 6.28 -8.52
C ALA A 151 -4.91 5.24 -7.75
N PRO A 152 -4.25 4.31 -8.45
CA PRO A 152 -3.33 3.35 -7.82
C PRO A 152 -2.08 4.07 -7.31
N ASP A 153 -2.14 4.54 -6.07
CA ASP A 153 -1.16 5.44 -5.49
C ASP A 153 0.23 4.82 -5.33
N ASP A 154 0.32 3.51 -5.07
CA ASP A 154 1.60 2.79 -5.02
C ASP A 154 2.29 2.82 -6.39
N PHE A 155 1.54 2.56 -7.48
CA PHE A 155 2.05 2.71 -8.84
C PHE A 155 2.52 4.14 -9.13
N LEU A 156 1.74 5.14 -8.71
CA LEU A 156 2.09 6.54 -8.92
C LEU A 156 3.37 6.95 -8.17
N CYS A 157 3.64 6.38 -6.99
CA CYS A 157 4.90 6.59 -6.27
C CYS A 157 6.11 6.06 -7.06
N TYR A 158 5.97 4.87 -7.67
CA TYR A 158 6.98 4.33 -8.58
C TYR A 158 7.12 5.18 -9.85
N LEU A 159 6.01 5.57 -10.45
CA LEU A 159 6.03 6.42 -11.66
C LEU A 159 6.71 7.75 -11.39
N ALA A 160 6.42 8.40 -10.25
CA ALA A 160 7.05 9.65 -9.84
C ALA A 160 8.58 9.53 -9.74
N GLY A 161 9.08 8.39 -9.27
CA GLY A 161 10.52 8.12 -9.21
C GLY A 161 11.21 8.14 -10.58
N THR A 162 10.51 7.81 -11.66
CA THR A 162 11.05 7.83 -13.03
C THR A 162 10.99 9.20 -13.70
N THR A 163 10.37 10.20 -13.08
CA THR A 163 10.23 11.57 -13.59
C THR A 163 11.29 12.49 -13.02
N LYS A 164 11.29 13.77 -13.40
CA LYS A 164 12.19 14.80 -12.84
C LYS A 164 11.71 15.35 -11.49
N MET A 165 10.66 14.78 -10.87
CA MET A 165 10.18 15.19 -9.56
C MET A 165 11.30 15.08 -8.52
N THR A 166 11.50 16.12 -7.74
CA THR A 166 12.53 16.12 -6.68
C THR A 166 12.05 15.38 -5.43
N TRP A 167 12.99 14.91 -4.61
CA TRP A 167 12.67 14.31 -3.30
C TRP A 167 11.82 15.24 -2.42
N LYS A 168 12.14 16.55 -2.41
CA LYS A 168 11.37 17.55 -1.64
C LYS A 168 9.91 17.63 -2.10
N GLN A 169 9.68 17.72 -3.42
CA GLN A 169 8.34 17.78 -3.99
C GLN A 169 7.55 16.50 -3.67
N PHE A 170 8.18 15.35 -3.89
CA PHE A 170 7.55 14.06 -3.60
C PHE A 170 7.19 13.93 -2.13
N SER A 171 8.15 14.14 -1.22
CA SER A 171 7.92 14.03 0.23
C SER A 171 6.83 14.98 0.72
N LEU A 172 6.80 16.23 0.21
CA LEU A 172 5.77 17.20 0.57
C LEU A 172 4.38 16.70 0.16
N VAL A 173 4.23 16.20 -1.06
CA VAL A 173 2.94 15.68 -1.55
C VAL A 173 2.51 14.46 -0.75
N ILE A 174 3.43 13.53 -0.43
CA ILE A 174 3.12 12.35 0.38
C ILE A 174 2.70 12.77 1.80
N LEU A 175 3.50 13.59 2.47
CA LEU A 175 3.23 13.97 3.85
C LEU A 175 1.94 14.78 4.02
N LEU A 176 1.57 15.61 3.05
CA LEU A 176 0.36 16.42 3.12
C LEU A 176 -0.86 15.75 2.48
N GLY A 177 -0.68 14.94 1.44
CA GLY A 177 -1.78 14.30 0.71
C GLY A 177 -2.24 12.99 1.33
N LYS A 178 -1.33 12.14 1.78
CA LYS A 178 -1.65 10.83 2.37
C LYS A 178 -2.57 10.89 3.60
N PRO A 179 -2.45 11.82 4.55
CA PRO A 179 -3.38 11.89 5.66
C PRO A 179 -4.84 11.98 5.21
N CYS A 180 -5.12 12.78 4.20
CA CYS A 180 -6.48 12.95 3.68
C CYS A 180 -7.01 11.66 3.02
N SER A 181 -6.20 11.03 2.17
CA SER A 181 -6.61 9.79 1.50
C SER A 181 -6.77 8.63 2.49
N ILE A 182 -5.87 8.48 3.47
CA ILE A 182 -5.95 7.44 4.50
C ILE A 182 -7.18 7.68 5.39
N ALA A 183 -7.48 8.93 5.77
CA ALA A 183 -8.68 9.25 6.54
C ALA A 183 -9.96 8.91 5.75
N LEU A 184 -10.02 9.24 4.46
CA LEU A 184 -11.16 8.90 3.58
C LEU A 184 -11.34 7.38 3.45
N TYR A 185 -10.25 6.62 3.25
CA TYR A 185 -10.31 5.16 3.25
C TYR A 185 -10.77 4.60 4.60
N SER A 186 -10.18 5.06 5.68
CA SER A 186 -10.51 4.58 7.03
C SER A 186 -11.95 4.86 7.39
N LEU A 187 -12.46 6.07 7.13
CA LEU A 187 -13.86 6.43 7.39
C LEU A 187 -14.81 5.66 6.47
N GLY A 188 -14.55 5.65 5.17
CA GLY A 188 -15.40 4.98 4.18
C GLY A 188 -15.51 3.47 4.43
N LEU A 189 -14.39 2.80 4.65
CA LEU A 189 -14.35 1.37 4.91
C LEU A 189 -14.92 1.00 6.29
N THR A 190 -14.68 1.81 7.31
CA THR A 190 -15.27 1.59 8.65
C THR A 190 -16.78 1.73 8.59
N THR A 191 -17.30 2.74 7.88
CA THR A 191 -18.74 2.94 7.69
C THR A 191 -19.36 1.79 6.91
N ALA A 192 -18.73 1.38 5.79
CA ALA A 192 -19.18 0.25 5.00
C ALA A 192 -19.16 -1.06 5.81
N PHE A 193 -18.10 -1.29 6.59
CA PHE A 193 -18.00 -2.46 7.46
C PHE A 193 -19.11 -2.51 8.50
N ARG A 194 -19.39 -1.38 9.18
CA ARG A 194 -20.50 -1.28 10.13
C ARG A 194 -21.86 -1.53 9.49
N MET A 195 -22.12 -1.01 8.28
CA MET A 195 -23.37 -1.24 7.56
C MET A 195 -23.57 -2.71 7.16
N ILE A 196 -22.49 -3.41 6.77
CA ILE A 196 -22.58 -4.82 6.32
C ILE A 196 -22.73 -5.77 7.50
N PHE A 197 -22.05 -5.51 8.60
CA PHE A 197 -22.03 -6.43 9.75
C PHE A 197 -22.94 -6.00 10.91
N SER A 198 -23.71 -4.93 10.75
CA SER A 198 -24.69 -4.41 11.73
C SER A 198 -24.11 -4.25 13.15
N VAL A 199 -22.85 -3.78 13.24
CA VAL A 199 -22.13 -3.55 14.50
C VAL A 199 -21.98 -2.06 14.76
#